data_eb1b924eaa63e956474bf2ce118a75de
#
_entry.id   eb1b924eaa63e956474bf2ce118a75de
#
_cell.length_a   1.000
_cell.length_b   1.000
_cell.length_c   1.000
_cell.angle_alpha   90.00
_cell.angle_beta   90.00
_cell.angle_gamma   90.00
#
_symmetry.space_group_name_H-M   'P 1'
#
loop_
_entity.id
_entity.type
_entity.pdbx_description
1 polymer ?
#
loop_
_entity_poly.entity_id
_entity_poly.type
_entity_poly.pdbx_seq_one_letter_code
_entity_poly.pdbx_strand_id
1 'polypeptide(L)'
;MSRMKLDFDEGVALLKFNHPEVMNAVGSEMLADFREAVEEIKLNAGNVRCVLLTGEGRGFCAGANLQDDSSSNKPKEAGSSLRGGYHPLLFELRGLEMPIVTAVNGAAAGVGMSFALMGDLVCASKQAFFLQAFARIGLVPDGGSTFMLPRLIGWGRA
;
A
#
# COMPACT_ATOMS: atom_id res chain seq x y z
N MET A 1 5.64 16.61 -8.97
CA MET A 1 5.86 15.25 -9.49
C MET A 1 5.20 14.28 -8.53
N SER A 2 4.39 13.41 -9.02
CA SER A 2 3.55 12.56 -8.20
C SER A 2 4.36 11.47 -7.48
N ARG A 3 4.03 11.21 -6.21
CA ARG A 3 4.54 10.09 -5.41
C ARG A 3 3.87 8.76 -5.80
N MET A 4 2.81 8.84 -6.59
CA MET A 4 2.20 7.71 -7.27
C MET A 4 2.27 7.95 -8.79
N LYS A 5 2.43 6.89 -9.55
CA LYS A 5 2.26 6.91 -11.01
C LYS A 5 1.05 6.06 -11.35
N LEU A 6 0.22 6.55 -12.25
CA LEU A 6 -0.91 5.81 -12.80
C LEU A 6 -0.83 5.87 -14.32
N ASP A 7 -0.80 4.71 -14.94
CA ASP A 7 -0.85 4.53 -16.39
C ASP A 7 -1.98 3.57 -16.73
N PHE A 8 -2.62 3.75 -17.89
CA PHE A 8 -3.65 2.84 -18.40
C PHE A 8 -3.15 2.19 -19.68
N ASP A 9 -3.16 0.86 -19.72
CA ASP A 9 -2.73 0.08 -20.87
C ASP A 9 -3.61 -1.15 -21.05
N GLU A 10 -4.24 -1.33 -22.22
CA GLU A 10 -5.07 -2.48 -22.60
C GLU A 10 -6.09 -2.95 -21.55
N GLY A 11 -6.67 -2.01 -20.79
CA GLY A 11 -7.64 -2.29 -19.73
C GLY A 11 -6.99 -2.62 -18.38
N VAL A 12 -5.70 -2.41 -18.22
CA VAL A 12 -4.98 -2.50 -16.95
C VAL A 12 -4.68 -1.09 -16.46
N ALA A 13 -5.06 -0.79 -15.21
CA ALA A 13 -4.59 0.39 -14.49
C ALA A 13 -3.30 0.01 -13.76
N LEU A 14 -2.17 0.49 -14.26
CA LEU A 14 -0.85 0.26 -13.66
C LEU A 14 -0.56 1.35 -12.64
N LEU A 15 -0.72 1.02 -11.37
CA LEU A 15 -0.56 1.91 -10.22
C LEU A 15 0.77 1.61 -9.52
N LYS A 16 1.67 2.61 -9.44
CA LYS A 16 3.01 2.43 -8.86
C LYS A 16 3.28 3.39 -7.72
N PHE A 17 3.78 2.89 -6.61
CA PHE A 17 4.49 3.71 -5.64
C PHE A 17 5.74 4.30 -6.28
N ASN A 18 5.93 5.62 -6.22
CA ASN A 18 6.97 6.33 -6.95
C ASN A 18 7.81 7.24 -6.04
N HIS A 19 8.44 6.66 -5.04
CA HIS A 19 9.40 7.33 -4.15
C HIS A 19 10.54 6.36 -3.80
N PRO A 20 11.29 5.87 -4.81
CA PRO A 20 12.27 4.81 -4.62
C PRO A 20 13.44 5.20 -3.70
N GLU A 21 13.75 6.50 -3.55
CA GLU A 21 14.81 7.03 -2.68
C GLU A 21 14.60 6.65 -1.21
N VAL A 22 13.34 6.56 -0.77
CA VAL A 22 12.95 6.13 0.57
C VAL A 22 12.22 4.78 0.57
N MET A 23 12.51 3.94 -0.41
CA MET A 23 11.89 2.61 -0.56
C MET A 23 10.36 2.67 -0.61
N ASN A 24 9.82 3.69 -1.22
CA ASN A 24 8.38 3.93 -1.34
C ASN A 24 7.66 4.04 0.02
N ALA A 25 8.32 4.62 1.03
CA ALA A 25 7.68 4.90 2.31
C ALA A 25 6.53 5.89 2.14
N VAL A 26 5.40 5.60 2.78
CA VAL A 26 4.14 6.32 2.59
C VAL A 26 4.04 7.49 3.56
N GLY A 27 4.16 8.69 3.02
CA GLY A 27 3.89 9.95 3.70
C GLY A 27 2.56 10.57 3.26
N SER A 28 2.31 11.78 3.76
CA SER A 28 1.08 12.54 3.49
C SER A 28 0.86 12.83 2.00
N GLU A 29 1.92 13.22 1.28
CA GLU A 29 1.86 13.46 -0.18
C GLU A 29 1.48 12.19 -0.94
N MET A 30 2.12 11.05 -0.62
CA MET A 30 1.82 9.77 -1.27
C MET A 30 0.39 9.31 -1.00
N LEU A 31 -0.14 9.53 0.21
CA LEU A 31 -1.54 9.21 0.53
C LEU A 31 -2.52 10.06 -0.30
N ALA A 32 -2.20 11.34 -0.52
CA ALA A 32 -3.02 12.23 -1.35
C ALA A 32 -2.99 11.78 -2.81
N ASP A 33 -1.80 11.57 -3.37
CA ASP A 33 -1.62 11.11 -4.74
C ASP A 33 -2.27 9.73 -4.98
N PHE A 34 -2.20 8.84 -3.99
CA PHE A 34 -2.81 7.51 -4.10
C PHE A 34 -4.35 7.60 -4.14
N ARG A 35 -4.96 8.48 -3.32
CA ARG A 35 -6.40 8.71 -3.40
C ARG A 35 -6.82 9.27 -4.75
N GLU A 36 -6.10 10.26 -5.26
CA GLU A 36 -6.32 10.83 -6.57
C GLU A 36 -6.28 9.74 -7.65
N ALA A 37 -5.26 8.88 -7.61
CA ALA A 37 -5.13 7.76 -8.54
C ALA A 37 -6.29 6.75 -8.43
N VAL A 38 -6.74 6.41 -7.21
CA VAL A 38 -7.91 5.51 -7.01
C VAL A 38 -9.19 6.15 -7.55
N GLU A 39 -9.39 7.45 -7.35
CA GLU A 39 -10.54 8.16 -7.93
C GLU A 39 -10.49 8.17 -9.46
N GLU A 40 -9.31 8.38 -10.05
CA GLU A 40 -9.14 8.32 -11.50
C GLU A 40 -9.44 6.91 -12.05
N ILE A 41 -9.05 5.85 -11.35
CA ILE A 41 -9.40 4.46 -11.70
C ILE A 41 -10.92 4.28 -11.67
N LYS A 42 -11.62 4.78 -10.63
CA LYS A 42 -13.08 4.71 -10.52
C LYS A 42 -13.77 5.43 -11.68
N LEU A 43 -13.31 6.63 -12.04
CA LEU A 43 -13.85 7.40 -13.17
C LEU A 43 -13.68 6.65 -14.51
N ASN A 44 -12.66 5.81 -14.63
CA ASN A 44 -12.37 5.00 -15.81
C ASN A 44 -12.83 3.54 -15.69
N ALA A 45 -13.65 3.19 -14.70
CA ALA A 45 -14.04 1.80 -14.40
C ALA A 45 -14.63 1.05 -15.61
N GLY A 46 -15.32 1.74 -16.52
CA GLY A 46 -15.85 1.11 -17.74
C GLY A 46 -14.77 0.59 -18.71
N ASN A 47 -13.54 1.06 -18.60
CA ASN A 47 -12.41 0.68 -19.45
C ASN A 47 -11.33 -0.13 -18.68
N VAL A 48 -11.39 -0.14 -17.35
CA VAL A 48 -10.40 -0.83 -16.50
C VAL A 48 -10.95 -2.20 -16.08
N ARG A 49 -10.23 -3.25 -16.44
CA ARG A 49 -10.58 -4.64 -16.11
C ARG A 49 -9.76 -5.20 -14.94
N CYS A 50 -8.62 -4.56 -14.62
CA CYS A 50 -7.72 -4.99 -13.56
C CYS A 50 -6.85 -3.82 -13.10
N VAL A 51 -6.54 -3.78 -11.80
CA VAL A 51 -5.52 -2.90 -11.23
C VAL A 51 -4.26 -3.70 -10.95
N LEU A 52 -3.11 -3.24 -11.44
CA LEU A 52 -1.80 -3.79 -11.12
C LEU A 52 -1.05 -2.82 -10.21
N LEU A 53 -0.87 -3.17 -8.93
CA LEU A 53 -0.16 -2.36 -7.95
C LEU A 53 1.27 -2.87 -7.76
N THR A 54 2.26 -2.00 -7.90
CA THR A 54 3.68 -2.32 -7.71
C THR A 54 4.47 -1.14 -7.15
N GLY A 55 5.77 -1.29 -6.94
CA GLY A 55 6.67 -0.23 -6.50
C GLY A 55 7.75 0.09 -7.54
N GLU A 56 8.09 1.37 -7.69
CA GLU A 56 9.23 1.78 -8.48
C GLU A 56 10.54 1.47 -7.74
N GLY A 57 11.59 1.07 -8.48
CA GLY A 57 12.90 0.77 -7.92
C GLY A 57 12.97 -0.59 -7.21
N ARG A 58 13.79 -0.68 -6.15
CA ARG A 58 14.15 -1.95 -5.49
C ARG A 58 13.15 -2.42 -4.41
N GLY A 59 12.21 -1.59 -3.99
CA GLY A 59 11.23 -1.90 -2.94
C GLY A 59 9.81 -1.80 -3.45
N PHE A 60 8.92 -2.60 -2.88
CA PHE A 60 7.50 -2.41 -3.08
C PHE A 60 7.02 -1.19 -2.26
N CYS A 61 7.09 -1.29 -0.93
CA CYS A 61 6.74 -0.21 -0.01
C CYS A 61 7.29 -0.53 1.39
N ALA A 62 8.10 0.37 1.93
CA ALA A 62 8.76 0.19 3.25
C ALA A 62 7.85 0.52 4.45
N GLY A 63 6.60 0.93 4.22
CA GLY A 63 5.65 1.28 5.28
C GLY A 63 5.50 2.78 5.48
N ALA A 64 5.13 3.22 6.68
CA ALA A 64 4.95 4.62 6.99
C ALA A 64 6.27 5.41 6.91
N ASN A 65 6.22 6.61 6.34
CA ASN A 65 7.35 7.54 6.36
C ASN A 65 7.44 8.23 7.72
N LEU A 66 8.31 7.73 8.59
CA LEU A 66 8.49 8.26 9.94
C LEU A 66 9.13 9.66 9.95
N GLN A 67 9.72 10.13 8.85
CA GLN A 67 10.32 11.46 8.75
C GLN A 67 9.28 12.55 8.47
N ASP A 68 8.20 12.24 7.77
CA ASP A 68 7.10 13.18 7.51
C ASP A 68 6.37 13.59 8.81
N ASP A 69 6.32 12.71 9.79
CA ASP A 69 5.67 12.97 11.08
C ASP A 69 6.49 13.85 12.03
N SER A 70 7.78 14.05 11.76
CA SER A 70 8.68 14.83 12.62
C SER A 70 8.48 16.35 12.52
N SER A 71 7.73 16.85 11.53
CA SER A 71 7.52 18.29 11.31
C SER A 71 6.41 18.91 12.18
N SER A 72 5.62 18.12 12.89
CA SER A 72 4.60 18.60 13.83
C SER A 72 5.02 18.36 15.27
N ASN A 73 5.25 19.45 16.03
CA ASN A 73 5.59 19.45 17.48
C ASN A 73 4.46 18.94 18.40
N LYS A 74 3.43 18.28 17.86
CA LYS A 74 2.33 17.72 18.64
C LYS A 74 2.41 16.20 18.62
N PRO A 75 2.34 15.53 19.77
CA PRO A 75 2.19 14.07 19.79
C PRO A 75 0.88 13.72 19.06
N LYS A 76 1.02 13.13 17.86
CA LYS A 76 -0.15 12.57 17.18
C LYS A 76 -0.51 11.26 17.87
N GLU A 77 -1.79 11.08 18.18
CA GLU A 77 -2.28 9.75 18.55
C GLU A 77 -1.92 8.75 17.45
N ALA A 78 -1.30 7.64 17.80
CA ALA A 78 -0.87 6.60 16.85
C ALA A 78 -2.01 6.13 15.92
N GLY A 79 -3.26 6.20 16.38
CA GLY A 79 -4.45 5.86 15.59
C GLY A 79 -4.97 6.95 14.67
N SER A 80 -4.51 8.20 14.77
CA SER A 80 -5.05 9.30 13.95
C SER A 80 -4.66 9.19 12.49
N SER A 81 -3.41 8.85 12.20
CA SER A 81 -2.91 8.60 10.84
C SER A 81 -3.59 7.39 10.20
N LEU A 82 -3.90 6.37 11.01
CA LEU A 82 -4.64 5.18 10.53
C LEU A 82 -6.07 5.56 10.14
N ARG A 83 -6.82 6.19 11.04
CA ARG A 83 -8.23 6.53 10.82
C ARG A 83 -8.43 7.58 9.73
N GLY A 84 -7.56 8.58 9.64
CA GLY A 84 -7.67 9.68 8.67
C GLY A 84 -6.91 9.46 7.36
N GLY A 85 -5.94 8.54 7.34
CA GLY A 85 -5.03 8.31 6.21
C GLY A 85 -5.18 6.94 5.57
N TYR A 86 -4.61 5.94 6.21
CA TYR A 86 -4.45 4.61 5.60
C TYR A 86 -5.76 3.83 5.46
N HIS A 87 -6.61 3.77 6.50
CA HIS A 87 -7.80 2.94 6.49
C HIS A 87 -8.80 3.36 5.40
N PRO A 88 -9.17 4.66 5.25
CA PRO A 88 -10.06 5.07 4.17
C PRO A 88 -9.53 4.66 2.80
N LEU A 89 -8.23 4.89 2.53
CA LEU A 89 -7.61 4.53 1.27
C LEU A 89 -7.65 3.02 0.99
N LEU A 90 -7.35 2.20 2.03
CA LEU A 90 -7.41 0.74 1.91
C LEU A 90 -8.85 0.26 1.63
N PHE A 91 -9.85 0.87 2.26
CA PHE A 91 -11.26 0.55 1.98
C PHE A 91 -11.66 0.98 0.56
N GLU A 92 -11.23 2.15 0.10
CA GLU A 92 -11.49 2.61 -1.26
C GLU A 92 -10.85 1.69 -2.30
N LEU A 93 -9.61 1.27 -2.07
CA LEU A 93 -8.91 0.33 -2.94
C LEU A 93 -9.63 -1.03 -2.99
N ARG A 94 -10.01 -1.57 -1.83
CA ARG A 94 -10.77 -2.85 -1.74
C ARG A 94 -12.20 -2.74 -2.27
N GLY A 95 -12.74 -1.54 -2.33
CA GLY A 95 -14.07 -1.26 -2.89
C GLY A 95 -14.11 -1.15 -4.41
N LEU A 96 -12.96 -1.25 -5.09
CA LEU A 96 -12.92 -1.29 -6.56
C LEU A 96 -13.62 -2.56 -7.07
N GLU A 97 -14.40 -2.41 -8.14
CA GLU A 97 -15.20 -3.52 -8.72
C GLU A 97 -14.39 -4.45 -9.64
N MET A 98 -13.14 -4.09 -9.94
CA MET A 98 -12.22 -4.90 -10.72
C MET A 98 -11.18 -5.58 -9.84
N PRO A 99 -10.62 -6.74 -10.25
CA PRO A 99 -9.59 -7.43 -9.50
C PRO A 99 -8.32 -6.59 -9.37
N ILE A 100 -7.65 -6.74 -8.22
CA ILE A 100 -6.38 -6.12 -7.91
C ILE A 100 -5.29 -7.20 -7.90
N VAL A 101 -4.27 -7.01 -8.71
CA VAL A 101 -3.04 -7.82 -8.67
C VAL A 101 -1.95 -6.98 -8.01
N THR A 102 -1.32 -7.50 -6.97
CA THR A 102 -0.12 -6.87 -6.41
C THR A 102 1.13 -7.58 -6.91
N ALA A 103 2.02 -6.81 -7.55
CA ALA A 103 3.33 -7.28 -7.99
C ALA A 103 4.40 -6.77 -7.02
N VAL A 104 4.74 -7.60 -6.05
CA VAL A 104 5.68 -7.26 -4.97
C VAL A 104 7.11 -7.46 -5.46
N ASN A 105 7.72 -6.38 -5.93
CA ASN A 105 9.05 -6.39 -6.54
C ASN A 105 10.21 -6.42 -5.54
N GLY A 106 9.95 -6.14 -4.25
CA GLY A 106 10.99 -6.09 -3.21
C GLY A 106 10.40 -6.02 -1.82
N ALA A 107 11.01 -5.23 -0.92
CA ALA A 107 10.56 -5.08 0.46
C ALA A 107 9.11 -4.58 0.55
N ALA A 108 8.28 -5.28 1.32
CA ALA A 108 6.93 -4.90 1.72
C ALA A 108 6.84 -4.94 3.25
N ALA A 109 6.91 -3.77 3.92
CA ALA A 109 7.03 -3.71 5.37
C ALA A 109 5.96 -2.84 6.03
N GLY A 110 5.53 -3.19 7.24
CA GLY A 110 4.50 -2.45 7.97
C GLY A 110 3.22 -2.29 7.13
N VAL A 111 2.69 -1.07 7.02
CA VAL A 111 1.52 -0.79 6.17
C VAL A 111 1.78 -1.09 4.68
N GLY A 112 3.06 -1.08 4.25
CA GLY A 112 3.44 -1.51 2.90
C GLY A 112 3.13 -2.99 2.66
N MET A 113 3.30 -3.84 3.67
CA MET A 113 2.83 -5.23 3.60
C MET A 113 1.30 -5.29 3.54
N SER A 114 0.59 -4.43 4.25
CA SER A 114 -0.88 -4.38 4.19
C SER A 114 -1.35 -4.04 2.77
N PHE A 115 -0.72 -3.08 2.08
CA PHE A 115 -1.00 -2.80 0.66
C PHE A 115 -0.70 -4.01 -0.24
N ALA A 116 0.41 -4.71 0.00
CA ALA A 116 0.74 -5.90 -0.77
C ALA A 116 -0.31 -7.01 -0.61
N LEU A 117 -0.83 -7.21 0.61
CA LEU A 117 -1.84 -8.23 0.92
C LEU A 117 -3.25 -7.84 0.45
N MET A 118 -3.49 -6.59 -0.01
CA MET A 118 -4.77 -6.14 -0.54
C MET A 118 -5.12 -6.75 -1.89
N GLY A 119 -4.13 -7.24 -2.65
CA GLY A 119 -4.37 -7.86 -3.93
C GLY A 119 -5.23 -9.13 -3.81
N ASP A 120 -6.13 -9.31 -4.77
CA ASP A 120 -6.84 -10.57 -4.95
C ASP A 120 -5.87 -11.67 -5.41
N LEU A 121 -4.82 -11.27 -6.14
CA LEU A 121 -3.66 -12.09 -6.46
C LEU A 121 -2.38 -11.36 -6.02
N VAL A 122 -1.52 -12.05 -5.30
CA VAL A 122 -0.24 -11.54 -4.83
C VAL A 122 0.89 -12.28 -5.53
N CYS A 123 1.57 -11.59 -6.44
CA CYS A 123 2.77 -12.08 -7.11
C CYS A 123 4.00 -11.45 -6.47
N ALA A 124 4.95 -12.24 -6.04
CA ALA A 124 6.16 -11.74 -5.40
C ALA A 124 7.42 -12.16 -6.17
N SER A 125 8.37 -11.24 -6.31
CA SER A 125 9.68 -11.59 -6.83
C SER A 125 10.41 -12.52 -5.85
N LYS A 126 11.40 -13.28 -6.34
CA LYS A 126 12.21 -14.17 -5.49
C LYS A 126 13.02 -13.41 -4.42
N GLN A 127 13.29 -12.12 -4.64
CA GLN A 127 13.99 -11.25 -3.71
C GLN A 127 13.04 -10.45 -2.81
N ALA A 128 11.72 -10.54 -3.04
CA ALA A 128 10.75 -9.87 -2.19
C ALA A 128 10.71 -10.49 -0.79
N PHE A 129 10.46 -9.66 0.20
CA PHE A 129 10.19 -10.11 1.56
C PHE A 129 9.07 -9.29 2.19
N PHE A 130 8.36 -9.93 3.10
CA PHE A 130 7.24 -9.37 3.85
C PHE A 130 7.63 -9.24 5.32
N LEU A 131 7.41 -8.07 5.92
CA LEU A 131 7.84 -7.80 7.29
C LEU A 131 6.76 -7.06 8.08
N GLN A 132 6.27 -7.69 9.14
CA GLN A 132 5.45 -7.03 10.17
C GLN A 132 6.37 -6.49 11.28
N ALA A 133 6.91 -5.27 11.06
CA ALA A 133 7.90 -4.67 11.96
C ALA A 133 7.31 -4.06 13.24
N PHE A 134 6.00 -4.07 13.41
CA PHE A 134 5.26 -3.35 14.46
C PHE A 134 5.71 -3.71 15.88
N ALA A 135 5.93 -4.98 16.18
CA ALA A 135 6.37 -5.41 17.51
C ALA A 135 7.70 -4.80 17.96
N ARG A 136 8.58 -4.45 16.98
CA ARG A 136 9.88 -3.82 17.28
C ARG A 136 9.76 -2.38 17.76
N ILE A 137 8.62 -1.74 17.51
CA ILE A 137 8.33 -0.35 17.88
C ILE A 137 7.13 -0.26 18.83
N GLY A 138 6.73 -1.38 19.45
CA GLY A 138 5.66 -1.43 20.45
C GLY A 138 4.25 -1.21 19.89
N LEU A 139 4.04 -1.47 18.61
CA LEU A 139 2.73 -1.35 17.96
C LEU A 139 2.17 -2.72 17.56
N VAL A 140 0.87 -2.77 17.32
CA VAL A 140 0.17 -3.91 16.71
C VAL A 140 0.10 -3.75 15.20
N PRO A 141 0.08 -4.86 14.43
CA PRO A 141 -0.10 -4.81 12.99
C PRO A 141 -1.40 -4.09 12.60
N ASP A 142 -1.33 -3.26 11.56
CA ASP A 142 -2.41 -2.39 11.07
C ASP A 142 -2.81 -2.68 9.62
N GLY A 143 -3.61 -1.77 9.04
CA GLY A 143 -3.98 -1.82 7.63
C GLY A 143 -4.72 -3.09 7.22
N GLY A 144 -5.35 -3.81 8.15
CA GLY A 144 -6.06 -5.07 7.86
C GLY A 144 -5.17 -6.30 7.75
N SER A 145 -3.85 -6.17 7.98
CA SER A 145 -2.92 -7.31 7.89
C SER A 145 -3.26 -8.45 8.85
N THR A 146 -3.77 -8.15 10.05
CA THR A 146 -4.25 -9.16 11.02
C THR A 146 -5.45 -9.96 10.51
N PHE A 147 -6.20 -9.42 9.57
CA PHE A 147 -7.29 -10.11 8.90
C PHE A 147 -6.81 -10.91 7.69
N MET A 148 -5.97 -10.32 6.86
CA MET A 148 -5.57 -10.89 5.57
C MET A 148 -4.49 -11.96 5.70
N LEU A 149 -3.45 -11.72 6.48
CA LEU A 149 -2.30 -12.62 6.58
C LEU A 149 -2.69 -14.03 7.04
N PRO A 150 -3.48 -14.21 8.13
CA PRO A 150 -3.90 -15.55 8.55
C PRO A 150 -4.73 -16.29 7.50
N ARG A 151 -5.49 -15.56 6.67
CA ARG A 151 -6.30 -16.16 5.59
C ARG A 151 -5.45 -16.63 4.42
N LEU A 152 -4.31 -15.98 4.17
CA LEU A 152 -3.40 -16.34 3.10
C LEU A 152 -2.47 -17.50 3.47
N ILE A 153 -1.93 -17.51 4.70
CA ILE A 153 -0.88 -18.47 5.09
C ILE A 153 -1.24 -19.38 6.27
N GLY A 154 -2.44 -19.22 6.80
CA GLY A 154 -2.92 -19.95 7.98
C GLY A 154 -2.44 -19.37 9.30
N TRP A 155 -3.20 -19.60 10.38
CA TRP A 155 -2.92 -19.06 11.71
C TRP A 155 -1.56 -19.45 12.29
N GLY A 156 -1.11 -20.66 11.99
CA GLY A 156 0.16 -21.17 12.54
C GLY A 156 1.41 -20.50 11.95
N ARG A 157 1.27 -19.76 10.85
CA ARG A 157 2.37 -19.05 10.19
C ARG A 157 2.22 -17.53 10.26
N ALA A 158 1.05 -17.04 10.56
CA ALA A 158 0.76 -15.62 10.72
C ALA A 158 1.10 -15.16 12.14
#